data_c3c1b2aea6c7c572a4e74eec2b9af4f8
#
_entry.id   c3c1b2aea6c7c572a4e74eec2b9af4f8
#
_cell.length_a   1.000
_cell.length_b   1.000
_cell.length_c   1.000
_cell.angle_alpha   90.00
_cell.angle_beta   90.00
_cell.angle_gamma   90.00
#
_symmetry.space_group_name_H-M   'P 1'
#
loop_
_entity.id
_entity.type
_entity.pdbx_description
1 polymer ?
#
loop_
_entity_poly.entity_id
_entity_poly.type
_entity_poly.pdbx_seq_one_letter_code
_entity_poly.pdbx_strand_id
1 'polypeptide(L)'
;MVICNTMNEHLDPTGGNFTNTEREIEKKLRPLSFDDFTGQAAVLENLKIFVEAAKMRDEAMDHVLLHGPPGLGNTTLSHILANELGVGIKVTSGPVLDKPSDLAGLLTNLEPNDVLFIDEIHRLSPVIEEYLYSAMEDFKIDIMIDSGPSARSVQISLNPFTLIGATTRSGLLTAPLRARFGINSRLEYYDVELLSTIVERSAEILEVPAEYEACIRVASRSRGTPRIANALLRRVRDFAMVKGNGTIDVEIAEFGLNALNVDSKGLDEMDNKILSVLVDNFAGGPVGLNTLSTAIGEQAETIEEVYEPYLIKEGFLLRTPRGRMVTERAYSHLGLNRPQKGNTGSLF
;
A
#
# COMPACT_ATOMS: atom_id res chain seq x y z
N MET A 1 -31.60 -15.61 -1.44
CA MET A 1 -30.74 -14.70 -2.18
C MET A 1 -29.53 -14.45 -1.30
N VAL A 2 -28.45 -15.20 -1.50
CA VAL A 2 -27.22 -15.04 -0.71
C VAL A 2 -26.55 -13.78 -1.25
N ILE A 3 -26.65 -12.67 -0.52
CA ILE A 3 -25.84 -11.47 -0.79
C ILE A 3 -24.42 -11.86 -0.39
N CYS A 4 -23.62 -12.22 -1.39
CA CYS A 4 -22.19 -12.38 -1.23
C CYS A 4 -21.66 -10.99 -0.84
N ASN A 5 -21.22 -10.84 0.41
CA ASN A 5 -20.70 -9.61 0.97
C ASN A 5 -19.26 -9.46 0.45
N THR A 6 -19.11 -9.00 -0.77
CA THR A 6 -17.81 -8.83 -1.42
C THR A 6 -17.30 -7.43 -1.13
N MET A 7 -16.08 -7.36 -0.60
CA MET A 7 -15.28 -6.14 -0.55
C MET A 7 -15.35 -5.42 -1.91
N ASN A 8 -15.48 -4.11 -1.91
CA ASN A 8 -15.39 -3.36 -3.16
C ASN A 8 -13.95 -3.45 -3.69
N GLU A 9 -13.74 -4.36 -4.63
CA GLU A 9 -12.41 -4.68 -5.19
C GLU A 9 -11.71 -3.44 -5.77
N HIS A 10 -12.47 -2.41 -6.16
CA HIS A 10 -11.93 -1.18 -6.72
C HIS A 10 -11.34 -0.23 -5.68
N LEU A 11 -11.69 -0.42 -4.41
CA LEU A 11 -11.14 0.34 -3.29
C LEU A 11 -10.11 -0.44 -2.47
N ASP A 12 -9.71 -1.64 -2.91
CA ASP A 12 -8.64 -2.40 -2.27
C ASP A 12 -7.27 -1.76 -2.58
N PRO A 13 -6.62 -1.12 -1.62
CA PRO A 13 -5.32 -0.50 -1.82
C PRO A 13 -4.18 -1.54 -1.93
N THR A 14 -4.44 -2.82 -1.61
CA THR A 14 -3.45 -3.90 -1.71
C THR A 14 -3.36 -4.45 -3.14
N GLY A 15 -4.45 -4.39 -3.91
CA GLY A 15 -4.55 -4.94 -5.26
C GLY A 15 -4.53 -6.46 -5.30
N GLY A 16 -4.87 -7.12 -4.20
CA GLY A 16 -4.87 -8.59 -4.08
C GLY A 16 -5.82 -9.27 -5.07
N ASN A 17 -6.91 -8.59 -5.42
CA ASN A 17 -7.98 -9.12 -6.28
C ASN A 17 -7.80 -8.82 -7.78
N PHE A 18 -6.70 -8.17 -8.19
CA PHE A 18 -6.51 -7.80 -9.61
C PHE A 18 -6.34 -9.02 -10.51
N THR A 19 -7.05 -9.02 -11.63
CA THR A 19 -6.87 -9.97 -12.72
C THR A 19 -5.51 -9.78 -13.41
N ASN A 20 -5.07 -10.76 -14.20
CA ASN A 20 -3.80 -10.62 -14.94
C ASN A 20 -3.81 -9.43 -15.89
N THR A 21 -4.93 -9.17 -16.57
CA THR A 21 -5.11 -8.01 -17.46
C THR A 21 -5.01 -6.69 -16.70
N GLU A 22 -5.61 -6.62 -15.51
CA GLU A 22 -5.53 -5.41 -14.67
C GLU A 22 -4.12 -5.16 -14.16
N ARG A 23 -3.37 -6.21 -13.82
CA ARG A 23 -1.95 -6.11 -13.45
C ARG A 23 -1.07 -5.62 -14.60
N GLU A 24 -1.35 -6.04 -15.83
CA GLU A 24 -0.64 -5.54 -17.04
C GLU A 24 -0.94 -4.06 -17.30
N ILE A 25 -2.20 -3.65 -17.16
CA ILE A 25 -2.58 -2.24 -17.29
C ILE A 25 -1.91 -1.42 -16.18
N GLU A 26 -1.93 -1.89 -14.93
CA GLU A 26 -1.25 -1.22 -13.83
C GLU A 26 0.25 -1.03 -14.10
N LYS A 27 0.91 -2.04 -14.69
CA LYS A 27 2.32 -1.92 -15.10
C LYS A 27 2.54 -0.83 -16.16
N LYS A 28 1.64 -0.70 -17.13
CA LYS A 28 1.71 0.36 -18.17
C LYS A 28 1.54 1.76 -17.59
N LEU A 29 0.72 1.90 -16.55
CA LEU A 29 0.46 3.18 -15.89
C LEU A 29 1.60 3.62 -14.97
N ARG A 30 2.53 2.71 -14.60
CA ARG A 30 3.65 3.04 -13.71
C ARG A 30 4.63 4.00 -14.37
N PRO A 31 5.04 5.08 -13.69
CA PRO A 31 6.17 5.89 -14.11
C PRO A 31 7.46 5.08 -14.09
N LEU A 32 8.38 5.39 -15.00
CA LEU A 32 9.66 4.69 -15.16
C LEU A 32 10.85 5.51 -14.71
N SER A 33 10.68 6.81 -14.50
CA SER A 33 11.72 7.75 -14.08
C SER A 33 11.26 8.59 -12.89
N PHE A 34 12.19 9.26 -12.22
CA PHE A 34 11.84 10.22 -11.18
C PHE A 34 11.04 11.41 -11.71
N ASP A 35 11.26 11.80 -12.96
CA ASP A 35 10.60 12.95 -13.56
C ASP A 35 9.13 12.69 -13.90
N ASP A 36 8.80 11.41 -14.16
CA ASP A 36 7.43 10.96 -14.40
C ASP A 36 6.65 10.70 -13.10
N PHE A 37 7.35 10.60 -11.96
CA PHE A 37 6.73 10.25 -10.69
C PHE A 37 6.17 11.50 -10.01
N THR A 38 4.86 11.56 -9.89
CA THR A 38 4.15 12.66 -9.24
C THR A 38 4.03 12.43 -7.73
N GLY A 39 4.27 13.47 -6.93
CA GLY A 39 4.13 13.45 -5.47
C GLY A 39 5.37 13.00 -4.71
N GLN A 40 5.29 12.86 -3.40
CA GLN A 40 6.39 12.43 -2.50
C GLN A 40 7.67 13.30 -2.64
N ALA A 41 7.53 14.60 -2.90
CA ALA A 41 8.64 15.49 -3.32
C ALA A 41 9.88 15.38 -2.42
N ALA A 42 9.72 15.44 -1.09
CA ALA A 42 10.84 15.35 -0.16
C ALA A 42 11.57 13.99 -0.19
N VAL A 43 10.81 12.89 -0.42
CA VAL A 43 11.40 11.56 -0.58
C VAL A 43 12.17 11.46 -1.88
N LEU A 44 11.59 11.95 -2.98
CA LEU A 44 12.23 11.93 -4.31
C LEU A 44 13.51 12.76 -4.35
N GLU A 45 13.50 13.95 -3.76
CA GLU A 45 14.69 14.81 -3.69
C GLU A 45 15.86 14.10 -3.03
N ASN A 46 15.63 13.46 -1.90
CA ASN A 46 16.65 12.68 -1.21
C ASN A 46 17.11 11.48 -2.01
N LEU A 47 16.17 10.70 -2.59
CA LEU A 47 16.51 9.52 -3.38
C LEU A 47 17.30 9.87 -4.63
N LYS A 48 17.01 10.98 -5.33
CA LYS A 48 17.80 11.49 -6.45
C LYS A 48 19.26 11.73 -6.06
N ILE A 49 19.49 12.36 -4.91
CA ILE A 49 20.84 12.62 -4.39
C ILE A 49 21.58 11.31 -4.09
N PHE A 50 20.91 10.34 -3.44
CA PHE A 50 21.56 9.07 -3.10
C PHE A 50 21.88 8.23 -4.34
N VAL A 51 21.00 8.22 -5.34
CA VAL A 51 21.24 7.56 -6.63
C VAL A 51 22.44 8.19 -7.34
N GLU A 52 22.48 9.52 -7.44
CA GLU A 52 23.59 10.22 -8.08
C GLU A 52 24.92 9.97 -7.35
N ALA A 53 24.92 10.01 -6.03
CA ALA A 53 26.10 9.72 -5.23
C ALA A 53 26.60 8.27 -5.40
N ALA A 54 25.72 7.29 -5.46
CA ALA A 54 26.08 5.89 -5.71
C ALA A 54 26.71 5.72 -7.12
N LYS A 55 26.11 6.34 -8.13
CA LYS A 55 26.65 6.35 -9.51
C LYS A 55 28.03 7.00 -9.60
N MET A 56 28.25 8.11 -8.88
CA MET A 56 29.54 8.78 -8.86
C MET A 56 30.66 7.95 -8.21
N ARG A 57 30.32 7.09 -7.24
CA ARG A 57 31.25 6.19 -6.56
C ARG A 57 31.41 4.83 -7.25
N ASP A 58 30.54 4.51 -8.23
CA ASP A 58 30.43 3.19 -8.86
C ASP A 58 30.22 2.05 -7.84
N GLU A 59 29.34 2.29 -6.87
CA GLU A 59 29.04 1.39 -5.76
C GLU A 59 27.55 1.11 -5.67
N ALA A 60 27.18 -0.01 -5.01
CA ALA A 60 25.80 -0.25 -4.63
C ALA A 60 25.30 0.90 -3.72
N MET A 61 24.05 1.32 -3.93
CA MET A 61 23.42 2.31 -3.05
C MET A 61 23.13 1.68 -1.67
N ASP A 62 23.11 2.49 -0.63
CA ASP A 62 22.67 2.05 0.69
C ASP A 62 21.28 1.40 0.63
N HIS A 63 21.04 0.42 1.51
CA HIS A 63 19.76 -0.27 1.59
C HIS A 63 18.64 0.68 1.97
N VAL A 64 17.49 0.56 1.29
CA VAL A 64 16.34 1.47 1.40
C VAL A 64 15.15 0.76 2.02
N LEU A 65 14.55 1.37 3.04
CA LEU A 65 13.24 0.97 3.57
C LEU A 65 12.18 1.97 3.13
N LEU A 66 11.24 1.51 2.30
CA LEU A 66 10.04 2.26 1.94
C LEU A 66 8.89 1.81 2.83
N HIS A 67 8.26 2.73 3.54
CA HIS A 67 7.15 2.37 4.41
C HIS A 67 6.01 3.37 4.34
N GLY A 68 4.78 2.90 4.55
CA GLY A 68 3.58 3.72 4.49
C GLY A 68 2.35 2.91 4.16
N PRO A 69 1.18 3.54 4.05
CA PRO A 69 -0.04 2.87 3.60
C PRO A 69 0.13 2.14 2.26
N PRO A 70 -0.66 1.10 1.99
CA PRO A 70 -0.57 0.36 0.73
C PRO A 70 -1.01 1.22 -0.47
N GLY A 71 -0.46 0.92 -1.66
CA GLY A 71 -0.87 1.56 -2.91
C GLY A 71 -0.29 2.95 -3.18
N LEU A 72 0.68 3.42 -2.38
CA LEU A 72 1.32 4.74 -2.52
C LEU A 72 2.50 4.78 -3.47
N GLY A 73 2.94 3.64 -4.02
CA GLY A 73 4.01 3.60 -5.02
C GLY A 73 5.31 2.94 -4.59
N ASN A 74 5.37 2.16 -3.48
CA ASN A 74 6.58 1.46 -3.03
C ASN A 74 7.23 0.65 -4.17
N THR A 75 6.46 -0.23 -4.83
CA THR A 75 6.94 -1.04 -5.95
C THR A 75 7.37 -0.17 -7.14
N THR A 76 6.67 0.91 -7.41
CA THR A 76 7.01 1.84 -8.49
C THR A 76 8.35 2.52 -8.23
N LEU A 77 8.55 3.05 -7.02
CA LEU A 77 9.82 3.68 -6.63
C LEU A 77 11.00 2.70 -6.67
N SER A 78 10.80 1.43 -6.30
CA SER A 78 11.87 0.43 -6.40
C SER A 78 12.30 0.18 -7.85
N HIS A 79 11.37 0.15 -8.79
CA HIS A 79 11.69 0.04 -10.21
C HIS A 79 12.36 1.31 -10.74
N ILE A 80 11.89 2.49 -10.35
CA ILE A 80 12.54 3.76 -10.72
C ILE A 80 13.97 3.80 -10.21
N LEU A 81 14.22 3.43 -8.95
CA LEU A 81 15.56 3.39 -8.38
C LEU A 81 16.50 2.48 -9.17
N ALA A 82 16.06 1.28 -9.56
CA ALA A 82 16.86 0.38 -10.37
C ALA A 82 17.13 0.96 -11.77
N ASN A 83 16.12 1.53 -12.43
CA ASN A 83 16.24 2.19 -13.72
C ASN A 83 17.23 3.37 -13.68
N GLU A 84 17.08 4.21 -12.67
CA GLU A 84 17.95 5.38 -12.48
C GLU A 84 19.40 4.99 -12.15
N LEU A 85 19.60 3.93 -11.37
CA LEU A 85 20.93 3.35 -11.13
C LEU A 85 21.51 2.69 -12.39
N GLY A 86 20.68 2.30 -13.36
CA GLY A 86 21.09 1.58 -14.56
C GLY A 86 21.41 0.11 -14.32
N VAL A 87 20.78 -0.53 -13.31
CA VAL A 87 21.03 -1.91 -12.88
C VAL A 87 19.78 -2.77 -12.97
N GLY A 88 19.96 -4.09 -12.83
CA GLY A 88 18.83 -5.02 -12.76
C GLY A 88 18.07 -4.97 -11.46
N ILE A 89 16.80 -5.44 -11.49
CA ILE A 89 15.97 -5.60 -10.30
C ILE A 89 15.41 -7.02 -10.22
N LYS A 90 15.57 -7.64 -9.05
CA LYS A 90 14.86 -8.87 -8.67
C LYS A 90 13.76 -8.51 -7.70
N VAL A 91 12.55 -8.98 -7.96
CA VAL A 91 11.36 -8.67 -7.16
C VAL A 91 10.86 -9.93 -6.49
N THR A 92 10.65 -9.87 -5.18
CA THR A 92 10.04 -10.91 -4.38
C THR A 92 9.16 -10.29 -3.28
N SER A 93 8.59 -11.12 -2.41
CA SER A 93 7.83 -10.65 -1.26
C SER A 93 8.12 -11.52 -0.03
N GLY A 94 7.94 -10.96 1.18
CA GLY A 94 8.15 -11.68 2.43
C GLY A 94 7.45 -13.03 2.49
N PRO A 95 6.14 -13.12 2.16
CA PRO A 95 5.40 -14.40 2.18
C PRO A 95 5.90 -15.47 1.21
N VAL A 96 6.62 -15.10 0.16
CA VAL A 96 7.16 -16.05 -0.85
C VAL A 96 8.48 -16.66 -0.39
N LEU A 97 9.21 -15.96 0.47
CA LEU A 97 10.47 -16.43 1.04
C LEU A 97 10.19 -17.32 2.26
N ASP A 98 10.07 -18.61 2.03
CA ASP A 98 9.75 -19.59 3.08
C ASP A 98 11.00 -20.23 3.69
N LYS A 99 12.05 -20.44 2.88
CA LYS A 99 13.27 -21.13 3.26
C LYS A 99 14.53 -20.30 3.00
N PRO A 100 15.60 -20.47 3.78
CA PRO A 100 16.89 -19.82 3.51
C PRO A 100 17.44 -20.08 2.10
N SER A 101 17.16 -21.26 1.52
CA SER A 101 17.55 -21.60 0.14
C SER A 101 16.90 -20.69 -0.91
N ASP A 102 15.69 -20.21 -0.65
CA ASP A 102 14.97 -19.35 -1.58
C ASP A 102 15.64 -17.97 -1.63
N LEU A 103 15.97 -17.42 -0.46
CA LEU A 103 16.74 -16.17 -0.34
C LEU A 103 18.14 -16.32 -0.96
N ALA A 104 18.85 -17.42 -0.64
CA ALA A 104 20.18 -17.69 -1.20
C ALA A 104 20.15 -17.77 -2.72
N GLY A 105 19.16 -18.46 -3.30
CA GLY A 105 18.98 -18.54 -4.75
C GLY A 105 18.74 -17.18 -5.39
N LEU A 106 18.04 -16.27 -4.75
CA LEU A 106 17.86 -14.89 -5.25
C LEU A 106 19.16 -14.10 -5.17
N LEU A 107 19.84 -14.13 -4.02
CA LEU A 107 21.05 -13.33 -3.75
C LEU A 107 22.23 -13.75 -4.62
N THR A 108 22.43 -15.04 -4.84
CA THR A 108 23.54 -15.57 -5.68
C THR A 108 23.35 -15.29 -7.19
N ASN A 109 22.13 -14.94 -7.60
CA ASN A 109 21.80 -14.58 -8.99
C ASN A 109 21.74 -13.07 -9.24
N LEU A 110 22.19 -12.24 -8.29
CA LEU A 110 22.31 -10.79 -8.47
C LEU A 110 23.63 -10.47 -9.16
N GLU A 111 23.58 -9.62 -10.16
CA GLU A 111 24.75 -9.00 -10.74
C GLU A 111 25.30 -7.88 -9.83
N PRO A 112 26.54 -7.40 -10.00
CA PRO A 112 27.07 -6.30 -9.20
C PRO A 112 26.16 -5.06 -9.24
N ASN A 113 25.87 -4.53 -8.05
CA ASN A 113 25.03 -3.34 -7.81
C ASN A 113 23.54 -3.50 -8.12
N ASP A 114 23.08 -4.71 -8.48
CA ASP A 114 21.65 -5.00 -8.69
C ASP A 114 20.78 -4.65 -7.47
N VAL A 115 19.51 -4.44 -7.73
CA VAL A 115 18.50 -4.20 -6.72
C VAL A 115 17.75 -5.49 -6.39
N LEU A 116 17.68 -5.85 -5.11
CA LEU A 116 16.72 -6.82 -4.59
C LEU A 116 15.57 -6.07 -3.94
N PHE A 117 14.37 -6.20 -4.48
CA PHE A 117 13.15 -5.63 -3.87
C PHE A 117 12.35 -6.73 -3.16
N ILE A 118 12.08 -6.52 -1.86
CA ILE A 118 11.24 -7.39 -1.03
C ILE A 118 10.00 -6.62 -0.58
N ASP A 119 8.86 -6.94 -1.16
CA ASP A 119 7.58 -6.40 -0.70
C ASP A 119 7.10 -7.11 0.57
N GLU A 120 6.29 -6.43 1.40
CA GLU A 120 5.81 -7.00 2.67
C GLU A 120 6.96 -7.58 3.54
N ILE A 121 8.11 -6.90 3.59
CA ILE A 121 9.33 -7.40 4.26
C ILE A 121 9.11 -7.73 5.75
N HIS A 122 8.10 -7.13 6.39
CA HIS A 122 7.72 -7.44 7.77
C HIS A 122 7.13 -8.84 7.96
N ARG A 123 6.83 -9.55 6.87
CA ARG A 123 6.31 -10.93 6.89
C ARG A 123 7.40 -11.99 6.72
N LEU A 124 8.65 -11.57 6.68
CA LEU A 124 9.78 -12.51 6.72
C LEU A 124 9.80 -13.29 8.04
N SER A 125 10.14 -14.58 7.97
CA SER A 125 10.39 -15.35 9.18
C SER A 125 11.68 -14.89 9.86
N PRO A 126 11.81 -15.00 11.19
CA PRO A 126 13.05 -14.65 11.91
C PRO A 126 14.30 -15.34 11.36
N VAL A 127 14.15 -16.57 10.88
CA VAL A 127 15.25 -17.32 10.27
C VAL A 127 15.74 -16.65 8.99
N ILE A 128 14.82 -16.23 8.11
CA ILE A 128 15.17 -15.53 6.88
C ILE A 128 15.80 -14.17 7.18
N GLU A 129 15.30 -13.46 8.19
CA GLU A 129 15.90 -12.18 8.61
C GLU A 129 17.36 -12.34 9.03
N GLU A 130 17.72 -13.40 9.78
CA GLU A 130 19.10 -13.65 10.19
C GLU A 130 20.06 -13.87 9.00
N TYR A 131 19.62 -14.60 7.99
CA TYR A 131 20.41 -14.74 6.75
C TYR A 131 20.55 -13.40 6.00
N LEU A 132 19.48 -12.59 6.02
CA LEU A 132 19.50 -11.28 5.37
C LEU A 132 20.46 -10.30 6.06
N TYR A 133 20.64 -10.40 7.39
CA TYR A 133 21.59 -9.53 8.11
C TYR A 133 23.02 -9.66 7.57
N SER A 134 23.54 -10.89 7.47
CA SER A 134 24.90 -11.14 6.96
C SER A 134 25.03 -10.75 5.47
N ALA A 135 23.96 -10.96 4.70
CA ALA A 135 23.93 -10.56 3.31
C ALA A 135 23.98 -9.03 3.13
N MET A 136 23.32 -8.27 4.00
CA MET A 136 23.30 -6.79 3.95
C MET A 136 24.61 -6.16 4.46
N GLU A 137 25.21 -6.73 5.49
CA GLU A 137 26.41 -6.11 6.12
C GLU A 137 27.70 -6.53 5.42
N ASP A 138 27.85 -7.84 5.15
CA ASP A 138 29.12 -8.43 4.73
C ASP A 138 29.11 -8.93 3.28
N PHE A 139 27.98 -8.83 2.58
CA PHE A 139 27.76 -9.46 1.27
C PHE A 139 28.14 -10.94 1.26
N LYS A 140 27.70 -11.66 2.28
CA LYS A 140 27.95 -13.08 2.46
C LYS A 140 26.69 -13.77 2.97
N ILE A 141 26.55 -15.04 2.65
CA ILE A 141 25.49 -15.90 3.16
C ILE A 141 26.06 -17.27 3.55
N ASP A 142 25.72 -17.74 4.76
CA ASP A 142 26.13 -19.05 5.25
C ASP A 142 25.00 -20.04 5.03
N ILE A 143 25.22 -21.06 4.18
CA ILE A 143 24.22 -22.09 3.88
C ILE A 143 24.60 -23.40 4.58
N MET A 144 23.64 -23.94 5.34
CA MET A 144 23.78 -25.27 5.93
C MET A 144 23.50 -26.34 4.87
N ILE A 145 24.51 -27.20 4.57
CA ILE A 145 24.38 -28.25 3.56
C ILE A 145 23.73 -29.49 4.13
N ASP A 146 23.98 -29.80 5.42
CA ASP A 146 23.47 -30.98 6.11
C ASP A 146 22.76 -30.59 7.41
N SER A 147 21.90 -31.50 7.90
CA SER A 147 21.25 -31.41 9.21
C SER A 147 21.83 -32.45 10.15
N GLY A 148 21.99 -32.10 11.44
CA GLY A 148 22.44 -33.00 12.50
C GLY A 148 23.87 -32.72 13.00
N PRO A 149 24.48 -33.64 13.78
CA PRO A 149 25.77 -33.42 14.44
C PRO A 149 26.96 -33.20 13.48
N SER A 150 26.82 -33.56 12.21
CA SER A 150 27.84 -33.41 11.16
C SER A 150 27.49 -32.27 10.19
N ALA A 151 26.56 -31.38 10.55
CA ALA A 151 26.17 -30.28 9.73
C ALA A 151 27.38 -29.40 9.34
N ARG A 152 27.49 -29.08 8.04
CA ARG A 152 28.54 -28.21 7.51
C ARG A 152 27.87 -26.95 6.96
N SER A 153 28.44 -25.81 7.28
CA SER A 153 28.09 -24.55 6.61
C SER A 153 29.08 -24.25 5.48
N VAL A 154 28.57 -23.72 4.40
CA VAL A 154 29.36 -23.11 3.30
C VAL A 154 29.02 -21.66 3.23
N GLN A 155 30.05 -20.82 3.38
CA GLN A 155 29.92 -19.38 3.18
C GLN A 155 30.06 -19.06 1.70
N ILE A 156 29.07 -18.38 1.15
CA ILE A 156 29.06 -17.89 -0.23
C ILE A 156 29.21 -16.39 -0.20
N SER A 157 30.17 -15.86 -0.97
CA SER A 157 30.32 -14.43 -1.22
C SER A 157 29.29 -13.98 -2.25
N LEU A 158 28.65 -12.85 -2.02
CA LEU A 158 27.65 -12.22 -2.88
C LEU A 158 28.27 -11.02 -3.58
N ASN A 159 27.74 -10.67 -4.73
CA ASN A 159 27.98 -9.37 -5.33
C ASN A 159 27.39 -8.26 -4.44
N PRO A 160 28.02 -7.08 -4.34
CA PRO A 160 27.40 -5.92 -3.72
C PRO A 160 26.03 -5.65 -4.36
N PHE A 161 25.01 -5.39 -3.56
CA PHE A 161 23.65 -5.17 -4.03
C PHE A 161 22.93 -4.15 -3.14
N THR A 162 21.88 -3.55 -3.66
CA THR A 162 20.99 -2.69 -2.89
C THR A 162 19.71 -3.46 -2.52
N LEU A 163 19.44 -3.61 -1.22
CA LEU A 163 18.15 -4.11 -0.76
C LEU A 163 17.16 -2.95 -0.66
N ILE A 164 16.00 -3.08 -1.30
CA ILE A 164 14.86 -2.21 -1.08
C ILE A 164 13.77 -3.03 -0.40
N GLY A 165 13.49 -2.74 0.87
CA GLY A 165 12.38 -3.33 1.59
C GLY A 165 11.16 -2.44 1.55
N ALA A 166 9.97 -3.00 1.32
CA ALA A 166 8.70 -2.28 1.45
C ALA A 166 7.84 -2.88 2.56
N THR A 167 7.16 -2.03 3.32
CA THR A 167 6.26 -2.47 4.39
C THR A 167 5.14 -1.49 4.66
N THR A 168 3.96 -2.00 4.92
CA THR A 168 2.83 -1.24 5.47
C THR A 168 2.91 -1.13 7.00
N ARG A 169 3.69 -1.99 7.65
CA ARG A 169 3.77 -2.16 9.11
C ARG A 169 5.22 -2.08 9.61
N SER A 170 5.84 -0.91 9.50
CA SER A 170 7.24 -0.72 9.93
C SER A 170 7.49 -1.06 11.41
N GLY A 171 6.47 -1.00 12.24
CA GLY A 171 6.55 -1.39 13.66
C GLY A 171 6.71 -2.89 13.91
N LEU A 172 6.42 -3.75 12.91
CA LEU A 172 6.61 -5.21 13.00
C LEU A 172 8.01 -5.66 12.60
N LEU A 173 8.80 -4.79 11.96
CA LEU A 173 10.20 -5.09 11.64
C LEU A 173 11.00 -5.19 12.93
N THR A 174 11.87 -6.19 13.00
CA THR A 174 12.81 -6.29 14.10
C THR A 174 13.75 -5.09 14.14
N ALA A 175 14.18 -4.69 15.34
CA ALA A 175 15.09 -3.56 15.47
C ALA A 175 16.44 -3.79 14.74
N PRO A 176 17.03 -5.02 14.75
CA PRO A 176 18.22 -5.31 13.98
C PRO A 176 18.05 -5.15 12.47
N LEU A 177 16.94 -5.63 11.89
CA LEU A 177 16.69 -5.46 10.45
C LEU A 177 16.53 -3.99 10.08
N ARG A 178 15.73 -3.26 10.86
CA ARG A 178 15.49 -1.83 10.60
C ARG A 178 16.76 -0.99 10.68
N ALA A 179 17.68 -1.31 11.60
CA ALA A 179 18.95 -0.59 11.76
C ALA A 179 19.90 -0.74 10.57
N ARG A 180 19.70 -1.77 9.73
CA ARG A 180 20.53 -2.02 8.54
C ARG A 180 20.10 -1.25 7.30
N PHE A 181 18.94 -0.61 7.34
CA PHE A 181 18.52 0.30 6.28
C PHE A 181 19.13 1.68 6.52
N GLY A 182 20.09 2.07 5.68
CA GLY A 182 20.72 3.40 5.73
C GLY A 182 19.75 4.51 5.30
N ILE A 183 18.80 4.17 4.42
CA ILE A 183 17.81 5.10 3.90
C ILE A 183 16.42 4.62 4.34
N ASN A 184 15.69 5.50 5.06
CA ASN A 184 14.35 5.20 5.55
C ASN A 184 13.38 6.27 5.07
N SER A 185 12.46 5.89 4.17
CA SER A 185 11.56 6.80 3.50
C SER A 185 10.10 6.44 3.77
N ARG A 186 9.38 7.37 4.39
CA ARG A 186 7.95 7.23 4.62
C ARG A 186 7.15 7.84 3.48
N LEU A 187 6.27 7.06 2.88
CA LEU A 187 5.34 7.53 1.88
C LEU A 187 4.04 8.01 2.55
N GLU A 188 3.55 9.14 2.09
CA GLU A 188 2.35 9.79 2.60
C GLU A 188 1.20 9.68 1.59
N TYR A 189 -0.02 9.80 2.09
CA TYR A 189 -1.19 9.92 1.22
C TYR A 189 -1.09 11.15 0.31
N TYR A 190 -1.56 11.01 -0.90
CA TYR A 190 -1.64 12.08 -1.87
C TYR A 190 -2.84 12.99 -1.58
N ASP A 191 -2.67 14.28 -1.83
CA ASP A 191 -3.81 15.19 -1.91
C ASP A 191 -4.60 15.02 -3.21
N VAL A 192 -5.75 15.65 -3.29
CA VAL A 192 -6.66 15.52 -4.44
C VAL A 192 -6.05 16.13 -5.70
N GLU A 193 -5.29 17.22 -5.57
CA GLU A 193 -4.68 17.91 -6.71
C GLU A 193 -3.60 17.05 -7.36
N LEU A 194 -2.69 16.48 -6.57
CA LEU A 194 -1.68 15.55 -7.07
C LEU A 194 -2.30 14.28 -7.65
N LEU A 195 -3.36 13.74 -7.02
CA LEU A 195 -4.05 12.58 -7.58
C LEU A 195 -4.77 12.90 -8.88
N SER A 196 -5.34 14.10 -9.05
CA SER A 196 -5.99 14.48 -10.30
C SER A 196 -5.00 14.50 -11.47
N THR A 197 -3.78 14.97 -11.27
CA THR A 197 -2.72 14.89 -12.30
C THR A 197 -2.30 13.46 -12.63
N ILE A 198 -2.29 12.57 -11.63
CA ILE A 198 -2.05 11.14 -11.87
C ILE A 198 -3.18 10.50 -12.67
N VAL A 199 -4.44 10.85 -12.36
CA VAL A 199 -5.63 10.36 -13.09
C VAL A 199 -5.62 10.87 -14.53
N GLU A 200 -5.31 12.15 -14.75
CA GLU A 200 -5.21 12.77 -16.09
C GLU A 200 -4.14 12.07 -16.93
N ARG A 201 -2.91 11.93 -16.42
CA ARG A 201 -1.84 11.17 -17.08
C ARG A 201 -2.25 9.73 -17.37
N SER A 202 -2.93 9.08 -16.43
CA SER A 202 -3.40 7.70 -16.61
C SER A 202 -4.49 7.59 -17.67
N ALA A 203 -5.37 8.59 -17.79
CA ALA A 203 -6.39 8.66 -18.85
C ALA A 203 -5.74 8.82 -20.23
N GLU A 204 -4.69 9.66 -20.34
CA GLU A 204 -3.89 9.81 -21.57
C GLU A 204 -3.24 8.48 -21.99
N ILE A 205 -2.58 7.78 -21.08
CA ILE A 205 -1.94 6.47 -21.35
C ILE A 205 -2.98 5.42 -21.76
N LEU A 206 -4.20 5.50 -21.23
CA LEU A 206 -5.31 4.63 -21.59
C LEU A 206 -6.06 5.07 -22.86
N GLU A 207 -5.60 6.16 -23.48
CA GLU A 207 -6.20 6.74 -24.70
C GLU A 207 -7.69 7.09 -24.54
N VAL A 208 -8.05 7.59 -23.36
CA VAL A 208 -9.43 8.00 -23.03
C VAL A 208 -9.48 9.48 -22.73
N PRO A 209 -10.23 10.28 -23.51
CA PRO A 209 -10.44 11.68 -23.20
C PRO A 209 -11.12 11.83 -21.84
N ALA A 210 -10.58 12.67 -20.97
CA ALA A 210 -11.15 12.97 -19.67
C ALA A 210 -11.10 14.47 -19.38
N GLU A 211 -12.20 15.02 -18.87
CA GLU A 211 -12.23 16.40 -18.41
C GLU A 211 -11.50 16.52 -17.07
N TYR A 212 -10.76 17.60 -16.88
CA TYR A 212 -10.01 17.84 -15.64
C TYR A 212 -10.90 17.78 -14.38
N GLU A 213 -12.09 18.36 -14.44
CA GLU A 213 -13.07 18.30 -13.35
C GLU A 213 -13.53 16.87 -13.06
N ALA A 214 -13.66 16.02 -14.07
CA ALA A 214 -13.95 14.60 -13.89
C ALA A 214 -12.77 13.87 -13.21
N CYS A 215 -11.53 14.20 -13.59
CA CYS A 215 -10.33 13.67 -12.91
C CYS A 215 -10.30 14.06 -11.44
N ILE A 216 -10.68 15.29 -11.07
CA ILE A 216 -10.83 15.73 -9.67
C ILE A 216 -11.90 14.88 -8.94
N ARG A 217 -13.04 14.57 -9.59
CA ARG A 217 -14.08 13.71 -8.98
C ARG A 217 -13.55 12.31 -8.66
N VAL A 218 -12.82 11.69 -9.59
CA VAL A 218 -12.18 10.39 -9.36
C VAL A 218 -11.13 10.49 -8.26
N ALA A 219 -10.25 11.48 -8.32
CA ALA A 219 -9.18 11.71 -7.34
C ALA A 219 -9.73 11.91 -5.92
N SER A 220 -10.80 12.71 -5.76
CA SER A 220 -11.40 13.01 -4.45
C SER A 220 -11.98 11.78 -3.74
N ARG A 221 -12.36 10.74 -4.51
CA ARG A 221 -12.90 9.48 -3.96
C ARG A 221 -11.86 8.35 -3.90
N SER A 222 -10.59 8.65 -4.26
CA SER A 222 -9.50 7.65 -4.34
C SER A 222 -8.73 7.45 -3.05
N ARG A 223 -9.24 7.93 -1.92
CA ARG A 223 -8.67 7.73 -0.57
C ARG A 223 -7.21 8.21 -0.41
N GLY A 224 -6.74 9.11 -1.28
CA GLY A 224 -5.35 9.56 -1.27
C GLY A 224 -4.36 8.53 -1.85
N THR A 225 -4.84 7.59 -2.67
CA THR A 225 -4.06 6.42 -3.11
C THR A 225 -4.04 6.32 -4.64
N PRO A 226 -2.88 6.44 -5.32
CA PRO A 226 -2.77 6.31 -6.78
C PRO A 226 -3.33 5.01 -7.34
N ARG A 227 -3.14 3.88 -6.64
CA ARG A 227 -3.68 2.58 -7.07
C ARG A 227 -5.20 2.60 -7.14
N ILE A 228 -5.88 3.13 -6.12
CA ILE A 228 -7.35 3.26 -6.10
C ILE A 228 -7.79 4.23 -7.19
N ALA A 229 -7.09 5.36 -7.36
CA ALA A 229 -7.40 6.34 -8.40
C ALA A 229 -7.41 5.69 -9.80
N ASN A 230 -6.38 4.91 -10.11
CA ASN A 230 -6.28 4.17 -11.37
C ASN A 230 -7.34 3.07 -11.50
N ALA A 231 -7.69 2.40 -10.41
CA ALA A 231 -8.75 1.39 -10.41
C ALA A 231 -10.13 2.03 -10.70
N LEU A 232 -10.46 3.13 -10.03
CA LEU A 232 -11.69 3.87 -10.27
C LEU A 232 -11.74 4.47 -11.68
N LEU A 233 -10.64 5.06 -12.16
CA LEU A 233 -10.56 5.59 -13.53
C LEU A 233 -10.90 4.52 -14.57
N ARG A 234 -10.35 3.32 -14.45
CA ARG A 234 -10.65 2.21 -15.37
C ARG A 234 -12.12 1.85 -15.39
N ARG A 235 -12.79 1.85 -14.26
CA ARG A 235 -14.23 1.56 -14.18
C ARG A 235 -15.06 2.70 -14.75
N VAL A 236 -14.71 3.94 -14.42
CA VAL A 236 -15.38 5.12 -15.00
C VAL A 236 -15.23 5.15 -16.52
N ARG A 237 -14.05 4.77 -17.05
CA ARG A 237 -13.85 4.57 -18.50
C ARG A 237 -14.84 3.58 -19.10
N ASP A 238 -15.06 2.44 -18.43
CA ASP A 238 -16.01 1.43 -18.93
C ASP A 238 -17.44 2.02 -19.02
N PHE A 239 -17.84 2.88 -18.06
CA PHE A 239 -19.11 3.61 -18.14
C PHE A 239 -19.11 4.66 -19.26
N ALA A 240 -18.02 5.39 -19.47
CA ALA A 240 -17.90 6.35 -20.56
C ALA A 240 -18.09 5.69 -21.93
N MET A 241 -17.53 4.50 -22.12
CA MET A 241 -17.64 3.74 -23.38
C MET A 241 -19.05 3.20 -23.63
N VAL A 242 -19.77 2.77 -22.57
CA VAL A 242 -21.05 2.09 -22.72
C VAL A 242 -22.26 3.01 -22.57
N LYS A 243 -22.16 4.01 -21.72
CA LYS A 243 -23.26 4.94 -21.38
C LYS A 243 -23.07 6.36 -21.94
N GLY A 244 -21.82 6.74 -22.22
CA GLY A 244 -21.46 8.04 -22.76
C GLY A 244 -21.03 7.97 -24.21
N ASN A 245 -20.25 8.97 -24.62
CA ASN A 245 -19.68 9.12 -25.96
C ASN A 245 -18.20 8.69 -26.04
N GLY A 246 -17.68 8.02 -25.02
CA GLY A 246 -16.28 7.62 -24.89
C GLY A 246 -15.40 8.66 -24.17
N THR A 247 -15.96 9.80 -23.76
CA THR A 247 -15.27 10.83 -22.96
C THR A 247 -15.71 10.72 -21.50
N ILE A 248 -14.78 10.85 -20.59
CA ILE A 248 -15.05 10.93 -19.14
C ILE A 248 -15.33 12.41 -18.81
N ASP A 249 -16.57 12.79 -18.84
CA ASP A 249 -17.06 14.06 -18.30
C ASP A 249 -17.50 13.93 -16.84
N VAL A 250 -17.90 15.04 -16.22
CA VAL A 250 -18.31 15.07 -14.81
C VAL A 250 -19.53 14.19 -14.56
N GLU A 251 -20.50 14.16 -15.47
CA GLU A 251 -21.73 13.37 -15.32
C GLU A 251 -21.45 11.88 -15.34
N ILE A 252 -20.63 11.42 -16.28
CA ILE A 252 -20.18 10.02 -16.37
C ILE A 252 -19.32 9.62 -15.17
N ALA A 253 -18.42 10.51 -14.72
CA ALA A 253 -17.61 10.24 -13.52
C ALA A 253 -18.50 10.05 -12.28
N GLU A 254 -19.44 10.98 -12.04
CA GLU A 254 -20.38 10.87 -10.91
C GLU A 254 -21.29 9.63 -11.03
N PHE A 255 -21.81 9.36 -12.24
CA PHE A 255 -22.62 8.18 -12.48
C PHE A 255 -21.84 6.90 -12.19
N GLY A 256 -20.62 6.77 -12.71
CA GLY A 256 -19.78 5.58 -12.53
C GLY A 256 -19.39 5.37 -11.08
N LEU A 257 -18.95 6.42 -10.38
CA LEU A 257 -18.55 6.35 -8.97
C LEU A 257 -19.73 5.97 -8.07
N ASN A 258 -20.92 6.51 -8.32
CA ASN A 258 -22.14 6.15 -7.61
C ASN A 258 -22.57 4.70 -7.91
N ALA A 259 -22.46 4.25 -9.16
CA ALA A 259 -22.74 2.87 -9.55
C ALA A 259 -21.79 1.86 -8.90
N LEU A 260 -20.56 2.30 -8.55
CA LEU A 260 -19.58 1.51 -7.79
C LEU A 260 -19.80 1.59 -6.27
N ASN A 261 -20.86 2.23 -5.80
CA ASN A 261 -21.15 2.46 -4.38
C ASN A 261 -20.02 3.20 -3.63
N VAL A 262 -19.32 4.12 -4.31
CA VAL A 262 -18.30 4.98 -3.71
C VAL A 262 -18.89 6.36 -3.47
N ASP A 263 -19.06 6.72 -2.22
CA ASP A 263 -19.69 7.99 -1.85
C ASP A 263 -18.75 9.20 -2.05
N SER A 264 -19.26 10.40 -1.77
CA SER A 264 -18.52 11.66 -1.91
C SER A 264 -17.28 11.78 -1.01
N LYS A 265 -17.13 10.90 -0.02
CA LYS A 265 -15.96 10.80 0.87
C LYS A 265 -15.04 9.64 0.53
N GLY A 266 -15.30 8.92 -0.56
CA GLY A 266 -14.55 7.73 -0.92
C GLY A 266 -14.83 6.51 -0.01
N LEU A 267 -15.93 6.53 0.74
CA LEU A 267 -16.36 5.40 1.55
C LEU A 267 -17.20 4.45 0.72
N ASP A 268 -17.00 3.15 0.92
CA ASP A 268 -17.80 2.12 0.30
C ASP A 268 -18.86 1.52 1.25
N GLU A 269 -19.54 0.51 0.78
CA GLU A 269 -20.56 -0.19 1.58
C GLU A 269 -19.97 -0.80 2.86
N MET A 270 -18.73 -1.34 2.81
CA MET A 270 -18.09 -1.95 3.97
C MET A 270 -17.64 -0.91 5.00
N ASP A 271 -17.09 0.22 4.56
CA ASP A 271 -16.78 1.33 5.46
C ASP A 271 -18.02 1.80 6.21
N ASN A 272 -19.10 2.03 5.47
CA ASN A 272 -20.38 2.45 6.05
C ASN A 272 -20.95 1.38 6.98
N LYS A 273 -20.79 0.10 6.66
CA LYS A 273 -21.18 -1.02 7.54
C LYS A 273 -20.36 -1.04 8.82
N ILE A 274 -19.04 -0.82 8.73
CA ILE A 274 -18.17 -0.72 9.92
C ILE A 274 -18.65 0.39 10.84
N LEU A 275 -18.91 1.59 10.30
CA LEU A 275 -19.37 2.73 11.08
C LEU A 275 -20.76 2.49 11.66
N SER A 276 -21.70 1.96 10.88
CA SER A 276 -23.08 1.69 11.33
C SER A 276 -23.11 0.63 12.43
N VAL A 277 -22.38 -0.49 12.28
CA VAL A 277 -22.30 -1.54 13.30
C VAL A 277 -21.72 -0.99 14.62
N LEU A 278 -20.70 -0.12 14.56
CA LEU A 278 -20.16 0.51 15.75
C LEU A 278 -21.19 1.42 16.44
N VAL A 279 -22.02 2.14 15.68
CA VAL A 279 -23.04 3.03 16.21
C VAL A 279 -24.22 2.21 16.77
N ASP A 280 -24.79 1.32 15.96
CA ASP A 280 -26.05 0.66 16.26
C ASP A 280 -25.90 -0.45 17.30
N ASN A 281 -24.86 -1.28 17.17
CA ASN A 281 -24.69 -2.44 18.05
C ASN A 281 -23.86 -2.13 19.31
N PHE A 282 -23.00 -1.09 19.25
CA PHE A 282 -22.03 -0.83 20.30
C PHE A 282 -22.04 0.62 20.82
N ALA A 283 -23.11 1.37 20.53
CA ALA A 283 -23.29 2.76 20.99
C ALA A 283 -22.06 3.67 20.69
N GLY A 284 -21.40 3.45 19.54
CA GLY A 284 -20.22 4.20 19.10
C GLY A 284 -18.88 3.68 19.64
N GLY A 285 -18.87 2.60 20.39
CA GLY A 285 -17.66 1.98 20.94
C GLY A 285 -17.25 2.50 22.33
N PRO A 286 -16.07 2.07 22.86
CA PRO A 286 -15.00 1.32 22.19
C PRO A 286 -15.25 -0.20 22.08
N VAL A 287 -14.86 -0.82 20.96
CA VAL A 287 -15.06 -2.24 20.65
C VAL A 287 -13.74 -2.88 20.21
N GLY A 288 -13.44 -4.07 20.71
CA GLY A 288 -12.27 -4.84 20.28
C GLY A 288 -12.38 -5.28 18.82
N LEU A 289 -11.23 -5.39 18.13
CA LEU A 289 -11.18 -5.74 16.70
C LEU A 289 -11.88 -7.06 16.39
N ASN A 290 -11.62 -8.12 17.19
CA ASN A 290 -12.23 -9.43 16.98
C ASN A 290 -13.76 -9.42 17.16
N THR A 291 -14.28 -8.62 18.11
CA THR A 291 -15.72 -8.47 18.31
C THR A 291 -16.34 -7.74 17.12
N LEU A 292 -15.68 -6.69 16.64
CA LEU A 292 -16.11 -5.92 15.47
C LEU A 292 -16.10 -6.80 14.21
N SER A 293 -15.01 -7.56 13.96
CA SER A 293 -14.89 -8.44 12.82
C SER A 293 -15.99 -9.52 12.79
N THR A 294 -16.29 -10.11 13.94
CA THR A 294 -17.39 -11.07 14.07
C THR A 294 -18.74 -10.43 13.78
N ALA A 295 -18.98 -9.22 14.27
CA ALA A 295 -20.27 -8.53 14.06
C ALA A 295 -20.48 -8.10 12.60
N ILE A 296 -19.39 -7.80 11.88
CA ILE A 296 -19.42 -7.39 10.47
C ILE A 296 -19.44 -8.62 9.55
N GLY A 297 -18.82 -9.73 9.98
CA GLY A 297 -18.61 -10.92 9.17
C GLY A 297 -17.40 -10.80 8.23
N GLU A 298 -16.36 -10.04 8.65
CA GLU A 298 -15.12 -9.84 7.89
C GLU A 298 -13.90 -10.26 8.75
N GLN A 299 -12.78 -10.57 8.10
CA GLN A 299 -11.54 -10.90 8.81
C GLN A 299 -10.98 -9.68 9.55
N ALA A 300 -10.48 -9.91 10.76
CA ALA A 300 -9.93 -8.85 11.60
C ALA A 300 -8.74 -8.13 10.92
N GLU A 301 -7.89 -8.89 10.24
CA GLU A 301 -6.74 -8.38 9.50
C GLU A 301 -7.17 -7.48 8.33
N THR A 302 -8.21 -7.87 7.56
CA THR A 302 -8.77 -7.06 6.49
C THR A 302 -9.30 -5.72 7.01
N ILE A 303 -10.02 -5.72 8.14
CA ILE A 303 -10.50 -4.48 8.74
C ILE A 303 -9.31 -3.58 9.13
N GLU A 304 -8.29 -4.14 9.77
CA GLU A 304 -7.13 -3.38 10.26
C GLU A 304 -6.23 -2.85 9.14
N GLU A 305 -6.09 -3.58 8.03
CA GLU A 305 -5.16 -3.23 6.95
C GLU A 305 -5.80 -2.41 5.82
N VAL A 306 -7.06 -2.69 5.51
CA VAL A 306 -7.71 -2.10 4.33
C VAL A 306 -8.61 -0.91 4.72
N TYR A 307 -9.45 -1.08 5.74
CA TYR A 307 -10.48 -0.09 6.08
C TYR A 307 -10.06 0.92 7.14
N GLU A 308 -9.51 0.46 8.27
CA GLU A 308 -9.15 1.34 9.39
C GLU A 308 -8.21 2.49 9.02
N PRO A 309 -7.16 2.29 8.21
CA PRO A 309 -6.21 3.36 7.92
C PRO A 309 -6.87 4.59 7.30
N TYR A 310 -7.78 4.37 6.37
CA TYR A 310 -8.52 5.46 5.74
C TYR A 310 -9.56 6.09 6.67
N LEU A 311 -10.34 5.28 7.36
CA LEU A 311 -11.33 5.75 8.33
C LEU A 311 -10.70 6.57 9.46
N ILE A 312 -9.50 6.18 9.92
CA ILE A 312 -8.74 6.92 10.94
C ILE A 312 -8.19 8.23 10.35
N LYS A 313 -7.58 8.18 9.16
CA LYS A 313 -7.06 9.37 8.46
C LYS A 313 -8.14 10.42 8.28
N GLU A 314 -9.31 10.01 7.83
CA GLU A 314 -10.45 10.90 7.60
C GLU A 314 -11.18 11.28 8.90
N GLY A 315 -10.76 10.74 10.04
CA GLY A 315 -11.30 11.08 11.33
C GLY A 315 -12.72 10.54 11.57
N PHE A 316 -13.13 9.46 10.92
CA PHE A 316 -14.37 8.74 11.19
C PHE A 316 -14.21 7.77 12.37
N LEU A 317 -13.01 7.18 12.51
CA LEU A 317 -12.69 6.15 13.47
C LEU A 317 -11.52 6.58 14.37
N LEU A 318 -11.56 6.19 15.65
CA LEU A 318 -10.45 6.32 16.58
C LEU A 318 -10.03 4.95 17.09
N ARG A 319 -8.72 4.72 17.13
CA ARG A 319 -8.10 3.56 17.76
C ARG A 319 -7.67 3.94 19.17
N THR A 320 -8.24 3.26 20.17
CA THR A 320 -7.94 3.47 21.59
C THR A 320 -7.39 2.19 22.21
N PRO A 321 -6.76 2.23 23.40
CA PRO A 321 -6.36 1.01 24.12
C PRO A 321 -7.49 0.04 24.41
N ARG A 322 -8.75 0.51 24.46
CA ARG A 322 -9.94 -0.31 24.69
C ARG A 322 -10.58 -0.85 23.41
N GLY A 323 -10.14 -0.39 22.24
CA GLY A 323 -10.69 -0.77 20.95
C GLY A 323 -11.04 0.41 20.04
N ARG A 324 -11.88 0.14 19.05
CA ARG A 324 -12.30 1.07 18.01
C ARG A 324 -13.55 1.81 18.43
N MET A 325 -13.60 3.11 18.16
CA MET A 325 -14.76 3.93 18.42
C MET A 325 -14.97 4.96 17.32
N VAL A 326 -16.23 5.29 17.02
CA VAL A 326 -16.58 6.32 16.03
C VAL A 326 -16.45 7.71 16.61
N THR A 327 -16.23 8.67 15.72
CA THR A 327 -16.15 10.09 16.03
C THR A 327 -17.50 10.77 15.77
N GLU A 328 -17.61 12.04 16.12
CA GLU A 328 -18.77 12.87 15.77
C GLU A 328 -18.94 13.01 14.24
N ARG A 329 -17.82 13.02 13.50
CA ARG A 329 -17.83 13.06 12.03
C ARG A 329 -18.51 11.82 11.43
N ALA A 330 -18.33 10.64 12.04
CA ALA A 330 -19.01 9.42 11.60
C ALA A 330 -20.52 9.50 11.83
N TYR A 331 -20.96 10.00 12.99
CA TYR A 331 -22.40 10.21 13.23
C TYR A 331 -23.01 11.17 12.20
N SER A 332 -22.34 12.31 11.95
CA SER A 332 -22.80 13.29 10.95
C SER A 332 -22.86 12.68 9.55
N HIS A 333 -21.88 11.85 9.18
CA HIS A 333 -21.83 11.17 7.88
C HIS A 333 -23.01 10.19 7.71
N LEU A 334 -23.34 9.44 8.77
CA LEU A 334 -24.49 8.51 8.77
C LEU A 334 -25.85 9.23 8.91
N GLY A 335 -25.86 10.57 9.01
CA GLY A 335 -27.09 11.34 9.21
C GLY A 335 -27.67 11.19 10.63
N LEU A 336 -26.86 10.77 11.60
CA LEU A 336 -27.26 10.51 12.96
C LEU A 336 -26.73 11.59 13.92
N ASN A 337 -27.48 11.87 14.98
CA ASN A 337 -26.99 12.69 16.07
C ASN A 337 -26.27 11.81 17.10
N ARG A 338 -25.09 12.25 17.54
CA ARG A 338 -24.39 11.57 18.62
C ARG A 338 -25.27 11.58 19.89
N PRO A 339 -25.53 10.42 20.52
CA PRO A 339 -26.21 10.40 21.82
C PRO A 339 -25.43 11.27 22.80
N GLN A 340 -26.09 12.29 23.38
CA GLN A 340 -25.49 13.03 24.48
C GLN A 340 -25.24 12.01 25.60
N LYS A 341 -24.00 11.89 26.06
CA LYS A 341 -23.74 11.17 27.33
C LYS A 341 -24.58 11.83 28.36
N GLY A 342 -25.66 11.17 28.77
CA GLY A 342 -26.46 11.62 29.89
C GLY A 342 -25.51 11.90 31.03
N ASN A 343 -25.61 13.11 31.55
CA ASN A 343 -24.96 13.50 32.78
C ASN A 343 -25.52 12.51 33.84
N THR A 344 -24.83 11.38 34.04
CA THR A 344 -25.04 10.56 35.20
C THR A 344 -24.68 11.45 36.38
N GLY A 345 -25.71 12.17 36.84
CA GLY A 345 -25.62 12.99 38.02
C GLY A 345 -24.96 12.16 39.11
N SER A 346 -23.92 12.73 39.67
CA SER A 346 -23.36 12.35 40.93
C SER A 346 -24.55 12.15 41.91
N LEU A 347 -24.93 10.89 42.11
CA LEU A 347 -25.57 10.46 43.34
C LEU A 347 -24.40 10.10 44.25
N PHE A 348 -23.99 11.11 44.99
CA PHE A 348 -23.47 11.19 46.37
C PHE A 348 -22.57 12.43 46.50
#